data_33df73113d3af377f5bc711a8bcc1000
#
_entry.id   33df73113d3af377f5bc711a8bcc1000
#
_cell.length_a   1.000
_cell.length_b   1.000
_cell.length_c   1.000
_cell.angle_alpha   90.00
_cell.angle_beta   90.00
_cell.angle_gamma   90.00
#
_symmetry.space_group_name_H-M   'P 1'
#
loop_
_entity.id
_entity.type
_entity.pdbx_description
1 polymer ?
#
loop_
_entity_poly.entity_id
_entity_poly.type
_entity_poly.pdbx_seq_one_letter_code
_entity_poly.pdbx_strand_id
1 'polypeptide(L)'
;FSMTHDMADKTTHVDIVQNPDIKSFLDECNYMVPPTGNELAEIVSNFISVPFWDKALPTKIIAIDGSNYEATVNPQIPFTRFGFVKIGHLLINRDSYKGLNCGKFIDPFAVARLSEDNSSLLFSFPSSNMTYKEQKSVRNSFRLAMDEALYKQRFIESDPRTSIRTTLFYIAAHRTGKLHSDTPNRLFLHKCPTCEAEMIEVWDIPEVQ
;
A
#
# COMPACT_ATOMS: atom_id res chain seq x y z
N PHE A 1 -5.11 5.92 -31.36
CA PHE A 1 -4.78 4.58 -30.86
C PHE A 1 -5.92 3.65 -31.24
N SER A 2 -5.69 2.77 -32.22
CA SER A 2 -6.61 1.73 -32.62
C SER A 2 -6.60 0.67 -31.52
N MET A 3 -7.72 0.50 -30.81
CA MET A 3 -7.95 -0.70 -30.00
C MET A 3 -8.21 -1.85 -30.96
N THR A 4 -7.17 -2.56 -31.34
CA THR A 4 -7.32 -3.92 -31.86
C THR A 4 -7.84 -4.75 -30.70
N HIS A 5 -9.06 -5.28 -30.87
CA HIS A 5 -9.58 -6.33 -29.99
C HIS A 5 -8.67 -7.55 -30.17
N ASP A 6 -7.74 -7.71 -29.25
CA ASP A 6 -7.06 -8.99 -29.05
C ASP A 6 -8.10 -9.94 -28.43
N MET A 7 -8.88 -10.55 -29.31
CA MET A 7 -9.70 -11.69 -28.90
C MET A 7 -8.73 -12.85 -28.72
N ALA A 8 -8.39 -13.14 -27.45
CA ALA A 8 -7.66 -14.36 -27.13
C ALA A 8 -8.39 -15.54 -27.75
N ASP A 9 -7.71 -16.23 -28.65
CA ASP A 9 -8.25 -17.38 -29.33
C ASP A 9 -8.53 -18.48 -28.30
N LYS A 10 -9.81 -18.71 -28.00
CA LYS A 10 -10.25 -19.75 -27.06
C LYS A 10 -9.91 -21.16 -27.53
N THR A 11 -9.63 -21.32 -28.83
CA THR A 11 -9.32 -22.65 -29.43
C THR A 11 -7.94 -23.13 -28.98
N THR A 12 -6.96 -22.26 -28.85
CA THR A 12 -5.59 -22.62 -28.43
C THR A 12 -5.57 -23.23 -27.02
N HIS A 13 -6.42 -22.76 -26.12
CA HIS A 13 -6.51 -23.33 -24.76
C HIS A 13 -7.24 -24.68 -24.74
N VAL A 14 -8.21 -24.90 -25.60
CA VAL A 14 -8.95 -26.16 -25.69
C VAL A 14 -8.04 -27.27 -26.23
N ASP A 15 -7.22 -26.99 -27.22
CA ASP A 15 -6.29 -27.96 -27.80
C ASP A 15 -5.22 -28.40 -26.78
N ILE A 16 -4.73 -27.49 -25.93
CA ILE A 16 -3.79 -27.81 -24.87
C ILE A 16 -4.44 -28.74 -23.83
N VAL A 17 -5.65 -28.43 -23.38
CA VAL A 17 -6.35 -29.23 -22.35
C VAL A 17 -6.78 -30.61 -22.89
N GLN A 18 -7.00 -30.75 -24.19
CA GLN A 18 -7.39 -32.02 -24.82
C GLN A 18 -6.21 -32.89 -25.21
N ASN A 19 -4.99 -32.38 -25.16
CA ASN A 19 -3.80 -33.15 -25.50
C ASN A 19 -3.63 -34.34 -24.51
N PRO A 20 -3.55 -35.59 -25.00
CA PRO A 20 -3.44 -36.76 -24.15
C PRO A 20 -2.17 -36.78 -23.28
N ASP A 21 -1.05 -36.20 -23.77
CA ASP A 21 0.19 -36.12 -22.99
C ASP A 21 0.05 -35.19 -21.81
N ILE A 22 -0.70 -34.09 -21.98
CA ILE A 22 -1.00 -33.15 -20.89
C ILE A 22 -1.94 -33.78 -19.88
N LYS A 23 -2.93 -34.55 -20.35
CA LYS A 23 -3.81 -35.29 -19.44
C LYS A 23 -3.03 -36.29 -18.61
N SER A 24 -2.18 -37.08 -19.24
CA SER A 24 -1.35 -38.07 -18.53
C SER A 24 -0.44 -37.39 -17.51
N PHE A 25 0.17 -36.24 -17.86
CA PHE A 25 0.97 -35.45 -16.93
C PHE A 25 0.14 -34.92 -15.73
N LEU A 26 -1.06 -34.40 -15.99
CA LEU A 26 -1.93 -33.90 -14.93
C LEU A 26 -2.44 -35.02 -14.01
N ASP A 27 -2.66 -36.23 -14.53
CA ASP A 27 -3.05 -37.39 -13.73
C ASP A 27 -1.94 -37.82 -12.74
N GLU A 28 -0.69 -37.53 -13.06
CA GLU A 28 0.47 -37.77 -12.19
C GLU A 28 0.74 -36.58 -11.22
N CYS A 29 0.08 -35.44 -11.42
CA CYS A 29 0.27 -34.25 -10.60
C CYS A 29 -0.71 -34.21 -9.41
N ASN A 30 -0.20 -33.88 -8.23
CA ASN A 30 -1.03 -33.55 -7.09
C ASN A 30 -1.40 -32.04 -7.17
N TYR A 31 -2.64 -31.75 -7.50
CA TYR A 31 -3.16 -30.37 -7.53
C TYR A 31 -4.45 -30.24 -6.72
N MET A 32 -4.80 -28.99 -6.39
CA MET A 32 -6.01 -28.74 -5.63
C MET A 32 -7.25 -29.16 -6.42
N VAL A 33 -8.01 -30.10 -5.85
CA VAL A 33 -9.31 -30.52 -6.33
C VAL A 33 -10.40 -29.98 -5.39
N PRO A 34 -11.63 -29.80 -5.85
CA PRO A 34 -12.73 -29.46 -4.98
C PRO A 34 -12.83 -30.47 -3.81
N PRO A 35 -13.01 -29.99 -2.57
CA PRO A 35 -13.08 -30.88 -1.41
C PRO A 35 -14.26 -31.83 -1.52
N THR A 36 -14.08 -33.03 -1.01
CA THR A 36 -15.18 -34.01 -0.83
C THR A 36 -16.16 -33.56 0.24
N GLY A 37 -17.34 -34.16 0.31
CA GLY A 37 -18.36 -33.78 1.30
C GLY A 37 -17.86 -33.82 2.74
N ASN A 38 -17.00 -34.80 3.11
CA ASN A 38 -16.44 -34.91 4.46
C ASN A 38 -15.39 -33.82 4.72
N GLU A 39 -14.49 -33.56 3.77
CA GLU A 39 -13.50 -32.48 3.86
C GLU A 39 -14.18 -31.12 3.88
N LEU A 40 -15.26 -30.95 3.09
CA LEU A 40 -16.06 -29.72 3.11
C LEU A 40 -16.66 -29.46 4.49
N ALA A 41 -17.16 -30.48 5.16
CA ALA A 41 -17.72 -30.36 6.53
C ALA A 41 -16.65 -29.94 7.54
N GLU A 42 -15.41 -30.45 7.43
CA GLU A 42 -14.28 -30.07 8.25
C GLU A 42 -13.87 -28.62 7.97
N ILE A 43 -13.75 -28.24 6.69
CA ILE A 43 -13.45 -26.86 6.29
C ILE A 43 -14.49 -25.90 6.84
N VAL A 44 -15.79 -26.21 6.67
CA VAL A 44 -16.89 -25.36 7.13
C VAL A 44 -16.89 -25.21 8.65
N SER A 45 -16.48 -26.25 9.40
CA SER A 45 -16.40 -26.18 10.86
C SER A 45 -15.40 -25.14 11.38
N ASN A 46 -14.42 -24.76 10.55
CA ASN A 46 -13.45 -23.71 10.87
C ASN A 46 -13.99 -22.28 10.63
N PHE A 47 -15.14 -22.15 9.95
CA PHE A 47 -15.76 -20.85 9.75
C PHE A 47 -16.71 -20.53 10.89
N ILE A 48 -16.47 -19.39 11.52
CA ILE A 48 -17.36 -18.86 12.55
C ILE A 48 -18.44 -18.05 11.86
N SER A 49 -19.71 -18.33 12.19
CA SER A 49 -20.80 -17.47 11.73
C SER A 49 -20.58 -16.05 12.24
N VAL A 50 -20.48 -15.10 11.33
CA VAL A 50 -20.37 -13.69 11.71
C VAL A 50 -21.70 -13.28 12.35
N PRO A 51 -21.70 -12.78 13.60
CA PRO A 51 -22.93 -12.32 14.23
C PRO A 51 -23.55 -11.22 13.39
N PHE A 52 -24.88 -11.23 13.31
CA PHE A 52 -25.61 -10.19 12.59
C PHE A 52 -25.25 -8.82 13.17
N TRP A 53 -24.70 -7.95 12.32
CA TRP A 53 -24.23 -6.63 12.73
C TRP A 53 -25.41 -5.64 12.64
N ASP A 54 -26.03 -5.38 13.76
CA ASP A 54 -27.19 -4.47 13.85
C ASP A 54 -26.80 -2.97 13.87
N LYS A 55 -25.51 -2.68 13.78
CA LYS A 55 -25.03 -1.29 13.74
C LYS A 55 -25.06 -0.72 12.33
N ALA A 56 -25.39 0.54 12.20
CA ALA A 56 -25.30 1.27 10.95
C ALA A 56 -23.87 1.14 10.39
N LEU A 57 -23.75 0.66 9.16
CA LEU A 57 -22.46 0.59 8.48
C LEU A 57 -21.91 2.00 8.22
N PRO A 58 -20.59 2.18 8.23
CA PRO A 58 -19.99 3.47 7.95
C PRO A 58 -20.41 3.99 6.56
N THR A 59 -20.61 5.27 6.43
CA THR A 59 -20.95 5.91 5.14
C THR A 59 -19.73 6.06 4.23
N LYS A 60 -18.54 6.15 4.82
CA LYS A 60 -17.27 6.29 4.11
C LYS A 60 -16.33 5.17 4.53
N ILE A 61 -15.66 4.59 3.55
CA ILE A 61 -14.65 3.55 3.73
C ILE A 61 -13.37 4.04 3.04
N ILE A 62 -12.26 3.98 3.75
CA ILE A 62 -10.94 4.28 3.19
C ILE A 62 -10.23 2.93 2.99
N ALA A 63 -9.87 2.65 1.74
CA ALA A 63 -9.00 1.54 1.40
C ALA A 63 -7.61 2.09 1.08
N ILE A 64 -6.57 1.49 1.65
CA ILE A 64 -5.18 1.88 1.42
C ILE A 64 -4.43 0.62 1.03
N ASP A 65 -3.67 0.70 -0.07
CA ASP A 65 -2.80 -0.37 -0.54
C ASP A 65 -1.43 0.19 -0.92
N GLY A 66 -0.40 -0.63 -0.79
CA GLY A 66 0.97 -0.22 -1.05
C GLY A 66 1.75 -1.30 -1.79
N SER A 67 2.56 -0.85 -2.74
CA SER A 67 3.52 -1.70 -3.43
C SER A 67 4.92 -1.10 -3.36
N ASN A 68 5.91 -1.96 -3.35
CA ASN A 68 7.31 -1.58 -3.42
C ASN A 68 8.01 -2.32 -4.55
N TYR A 69 8.98 -1.67 -5.15
CA TYR A 69 9.80 -2.26 -6.19
C TYR A 69 11.23 -1.72 -6.08
N GLU A 70 12.19 -2.57 -6.38
CA GLU A 70 13.60 -2.21 -6.40
C GLU A 70 14.15 -2.42 -7.82
N ALA A 71 14.79 -1.39 -8.36
CA ALA A 71 15.35 -1.41 -9.71
C ALA A 71 16.84 -1.09 -9.68
N THR A 72 17.56 -1.64 -10.65
CA THR A 72 18.95 -1.28 -10.90
C THR A 72 19.02 0.05 -11.64
N VAL A 73 19.94 0.91 -11.21
CA VAL A 73 20.18 2.21 -11.90
C VAL A 73 20.84 1.99 -13.26
N ASN A 74 21.77 1.06 -13.32
CA ASN A 74 22.49 0.71 -14.54
C ASN A 74 22.60 -0.81 -14.67
N PRO A 75 22.12 -1.40 -15.77
CA PRO A 75 22.22 -2.83 -16.00
C PRO A 75 23.66 -3.39 -15.98
N GLN A 76 24.65 -2.56 -16.32
CA GLN A 76 26.07 -2.94 -16.27
C GLN A 76 26.63 -2.94 -14.84
N ILE A 77 25.95 -2.28 -13.89
CA ILE A 77 26.31 -2.21 -12.48
C ILE A 77 25.08 -2.62 -11.65
N PRO A 78 24.71 -3.90 -11.63
CA PRO A 78 23.46 -4.37 -11.05
C PRO A 78 23.38 -4.21 -9.52
N PHE A 79 24.50 -3.92 -8.88
CA PHE A 79 24.59 -3.73 -7.43
C PHE A 79 24.11 -2.36 -6.97
N THR A 80 24.03 -1.37 -7.86
CA THR A 80 23.50 -0.04 -7.54
C THR A 80 22.02 -0.03 -7.82
N ARG A 81 21.23 0.07 -6.75
CA ARG A 81 19.77 -0.04 -6.82
C ARG A 81 19.11 1.13 -6.11
N PHE A 82 17.97 1.50 -6.62
CA PHE A 82 17.02 2.37 -5.93
C PHE A 82 15.70 1.64 -5.73
N GLY A 83 15.04 1.95 -4.64
CA GLY A 83 13.72 1.46 -4.33
C GLY A 83 12.68 2.55 -4.55
N PHE A 84 11.48 2.17 -4.94
CA PHE A 84 10.34 3.04 -4.87
C PHE A 84 9.15 2.36 -4.22
N VAL A 85 8.35 3.18 -3.54
CA VAL A 85 7.13 2.77 -2.87
C VAL A 85 6.00 3.58 -3.44
N LYS A 86 4.94 2.89 -3.85
CA LYS A 86 3.70 3.51 -4.27
C LYS A 86 2.62 3.18 -3.26
N ILE A 87 1.95 4.19 -2.73
CA ILE A 87 0.82 4.04 -1.82
C ILE A 87 -0.39 4.60 -2.53
N GLY A 88 -1.37 3.74 -2.80
CA GLY A 88 -2.67 4.12 -3.31
C GLY A 88 -3.68 4.23 -2.19
N HIS A 89 -4.56 5.22 -2.25
CA HIS A 89 -5.72 5.28 -1.38
C HIS A 89 -6.98 5.54 -2.18
N LEU A 90 -8.06 4.96 -1.69
CA LEU A 90 -9.38 5.04 -2.28
C LEU A 90 -10.37 5.42 -1.18
N LEU A 91 -11.08 6.51 -1.38
CA LEU A 91 -12.22 6.89 -0.54
C LEU A 91 -13.51 6.40 -1.19
N ILE A 92 -14.16 5.42 -0.58
CA ILE A 92 -15.40 4.84 -1.06
C ILE A 92 -16.56 5.45 -0.28
N ASN A 93 -17.45 6.15 -0.98
CA ASN A 93 -18.75 6.52 -0.44
C ASN A 93 -19.70 5.33 -0.66
N ARG A 94 -20.17 4.74 0.44
CA ARG A 94 -21.04 3.56 0.40
C ARG A 94 -22.33 3.78 -0.38
N ASP A 95 -22.94 4.95 -0.26
CA ASP A 95 -24.23 5.23 -0.90
C ASP A 95 -24.03 5.39 -2.42
N SER A 96 -22.94 6.03 -2.84
CA SER A 96 -22.55 6.08 -4.25
C SER A 96 -22.21 4.68 -4.79
N TYR A 97 -21.53 3.85 -4.00
CA TYR A 97 -21.22 2.47 -4.38
C TYR A 97 -22.48 1.60 -4.51
N LYS A 98 -23.46 1.75 -3.61
CA LYS A 98 -24.75 1.06 -3.73
C LYS A 98 -25.53 1.45 -4.97
N GLY A 99 -25.39 2.71 -5.39
CA GLY A 99 -26.01 3.22 -6.60
C GLY A 99 -25.47 2.59 -7.90
N LEU A 100 -24.27 1.94 -7.85
CA LEU A 100 -23.74 1.19 -9.00
C LEU A 100 -24.49 -0.10 -9.28
N ASN A 101 -25.26 -0.61 -8.33
CA ASN A 101 -25.91 -1.92 -8.41
C ASN A 101 -27.22 -1.82 -9.17
N CYS A 102 -27.16 -1.43 -10.45
CA CYS A 102 -28.29 -1.27 -11.35
C CYS A 102 -28.61 -2.57 -12.13
N GLY A 103 -28.70 -3.73 -11.42
CA GLY A 103 -29.06 -5.01 -12.02
C GLY A 103 -27.84 -5.80 -12.55
N LYS A 104 -27.97 -6.39 -13.75
CA LYS A 104 -26.91 -7.27 -14.33
C LYS A 104 -25.71 -6.51 -14.91
N PHE A 105 -25.77 -5.20 -15.04
CA PHE A 105 -24.75 -4.38 -15.66
C PHE A 105 -24.27 -3.29 -14.71
N ILE A 106 -22.98 -3.02 -14.74
CA ILE A 106 -22.36 -1.91 -14.02
C ILE A 106 -22.02 -0.85 -15.06
N ASP A 107 -22.44 0.40 -14.81
CA ASP A 107 -22.07 1.53 -15.67
C ASP A 107 -20.57 1.87 -15.46
N PRO A 108 -19.73 1.74 -16.52
CA PRO A 108 -18.30 2.03 -16.43
C PRO A 108 -18.01 3.50 -16.07
N PHE A 109 -18.86 4.42 -16.48
CA PHE A 109 -18.71 5.85 -16.17
C PHE A 109 -19.04 6.15 -14.71
N ALA A 110 -19.98 5.42 -14.13
CA ALA A 110 -20.27 5.54 -12.71
C ALA A 110 -19.12 4.98 -11.86
N VAL A 111 -18.49 3.89 -12.30
CA VAL A 111 -17.27 3.35 -11.67
C VAL A 111 -16.10 4.34 -11.79
N ALA A 112 -15.90 4.93 -12.97
CA ALA A 112 -14.85 5.93 -13.17
C ALA A 112 -15.01 7.14 -12.25
N ARG A 113 -16.24 7.62 -12.06
CA ARG A 113 -16.54 8.72 -11.13
C ARG A 113 -16.23 8.39 -9.67
N LEU A 114 -16.36 7.13 -9.26
CA LEU A 114 -15.94 6.70 -7.91
C LEU A 114 -14.43 6.69 -7.74
N SER A 115 -13.68 6.64 -8.83
CA SER A 115 -12.22 6.66 -8.81
C SER A 115 -11.61 8.06 -8.93
N GLU A 116 -12.41 9.12 -9.12
CA GLU A 116 -11.92 10.50 -9.20
C GLU A 116 -11.27 10.96 -7.86
N ASP A 117 -11.71 10.38 -6.75
CA ASP A 117 -11.12 10.63 -5.42
C ASP A 117 -9.89 9.75 -5.12
N ASN A 118 -9.39 9.01 -6.12
CA ASN A 118 -8.22 8.17 -5.96
C ASN A 118 -6.95 8.99 -6.16
N SER A 119 -6.07 8.92 -5.19
CA SER A 119 -4.72 9.45 -5.36
C SER A 119 -3.67 8.40 -5.02
N SER A 120 -2.49 8.59 -5.55
CA SER A 120 -1.34 7.76 -5.22
C SER A 120 -0.15 8.62 -4.85
N LEU A 121 0.53 8.21 -3.79
CA LEU A 121 1.81 8.78 -3.39
C LEU A 121 2.93 7.90 -3.93
N LEU A 122 3.94 8.51 -4.50
CA LEU A 122 5.12 7.83 -5.00
C LEU A 122 6.35 8.37 -4.27
N PHE A 123 7.12 7.45 -3.69
CA PHE A 123 8.37 7.75 -3.00
C PHE A 123 9.51 6.99 -3.65
N SER A 124 10.66 7.64 -3.79
CA SER A 124 11.88 7.02 -4.31
C SER A 124 12.98 7.14 -3.28
N PHE A 125 13.69 6.04 -3.05
CA PHE A 125 14.70 5.93 -2.00
C PHE A 125 15.98 5.29 -2.53
N PRO A 126 17.17 5.73 -2.05
CA PRO A 126 18.39 4.99 -2.26
C PRO A 126 18.29 3.63 -1.56
N SER A 127 18.67 2.56 -2.29
CA SER A 127 18.69 1.22 -1.75
C SER A 127 20.14 0.70 -1.67
N SER A 128 20.55 -0.19 -2.54
CA SER A 128 21.88 -0.82 -2.45
C SER A 128 22.94 0.03 -3.15
N ASN A 129 24.10 0.22 -2.50
CA ASN A 129 25.27 0.90 -3.05
C ASN A 129 24.97 2.29 -3.67
N MET A 130 24.02 3.00 -3.09
CA MET A 130 23.63 4.33 -3.51
C MET A 130 23.59 5.26 -2.30
N THR A 131 24.21 6.41 -2.41
CA THR A 131 24.12 7.48 -1.43
C THR A 131 23.32 8.64 -1.96
N TYR A 132 22.67 9.37 -1.06
CA TYR A 132 21.87 10.54 -1.38
C TYR A 132 22.46 11.78 -0.75
N LYS A 133 22.62 12.84 -1.57
CA LYS A 133 23.31 14.06 -1.18
C LYS A 133 24.70 13.71 -0.60
N GLU A 134 25.16 14.41 0.41
CA GLU A 134 26.50 14.24 1.01
C GLU A 134 26.56 13.14 2.10
N GLN A 135 25.56 12.25 2.13
CA GLN A 135 25.50 11.20 3.14
C GLN A 135 26.56 10.12 2.90
N LYS A 136 27.27 9.72 3.95
CA LYS A 136 28.35 8.73 3.88
C LYS A 136 27.88 7.27 3.88
N SER A 137 26.62 7.02 4.15
CA SER A 137 26.07 5.66 4.22
C SER A 137 24.70 5.58 3.56
N VAL A 138 24.39 4.40 3.02
CA VAL A 138 23.07 4.10 2.43
C VAL A 138 21.95 4.28 3.47
N ARG A 139 22.19 3.87 4.72
CA ARG A 139 21.23 4.02 5.81
C ARG A 139 20.87 5.47 6.08
N ASN A 140 21.86 6.34 6.16
CA ASN A 140 21.62 7.77 6.40
C ASN A 140 20.99 8.43 5.19
N SER A 141 21.41 8.01 4.00
CA SER A 141 20.81 8.45 2.72
C SER A 141 19.32 8.11 2.65
N PHE A 142 18.96 6.90 3.04
CA PHE A 142 17.56 6.46 3.10
C PHE A 142 16.76 7.28 4.12
N ARG A 143 17.30 7.49 5.32
CA ARG A 143 16.63 8.30 6.36
C ARG A 143 16.37 9.73 5.91
N LEU A 144 17.38 10.35 5.31
CA LEU A 144 17.25 11.72 4.79
C LEU A 144 16.23 11.79 3.66
N ALA A 145 16.30 10.88 2.70
CA ALA A 145 15.35 10.83 1.58
C ALA A 145 13.91 10.57 2.07
N MET A 146 13.74 9.72 3.09
CA MET A 146 12.44 9.46 3.71
C MET A 146 11.90 10.71 4.41
N ASP A 147 12.72 11.39 5.21
CA ASP A 147 12.31 12.60 5.92
C ASP A 147 11.87 13.70 4.95
N GLU A 148 12.67 13.95 3.91
CA GLU A 148 12.34 14.93 2.87
C GLU A 148 11.09 14.55 2.09
N ALA A 149 10.93 13.27 1.74
CA ALA A 149 9.76 12.79 1.02
C ALA A 149 8.47 12.98 1.83
N LEU A 150 8.50 12.61 3.11
CA LEU A 150 7.35 12.80 4.02
C LEU A 150 7.05 14.28 4.28
N TYR A 151 8.06 15.13 4.30
CA TYR A 151 7.89 16.57 4.45
C TYR A 151 7.33 17.25 3.19
N LYS A 152 7.73 16.80 2.00
CA LYS A 152 7.22 17.32 0.73
C LYS A 152 5.74 16.98 0.48
N GLN A 153 5.29 15.84 0.99
CA GLN A 153 3.89 15.44 0.83
C GLN A 153 3.02 16.21 1.82
N ARG A 154 2.28 17.19 1.30
CA ARG A 154 1.44 18.12 2.09
C ARG A 154 0.00 18.04 1.63
N PHE A 155 -0.93 18.16 2.58
CA PHE A 155 -2.35 18.28 2.27
C PHE A 155 -2.68 19.65 1.68
N ILE A 156 -2.05 20.72 2.22
CA ILE A 156 -2.09 22.06 1.68
C ILE A 156 -0.66 22.40 1.26
N GLU A 157 -0.41 22.55 -0.03
CA GLU A 157 0.95 22.70 -0.59
C GLU A 157 1.73 23.86 0.05
N SER A 158 1.04 24.98 0.30
CA SER A 158 1.63 26.16 0.90
C SER A 158 1.82 26.11 2.42
N ASP A 159 1.22 25.11 3.11
CA ASP A 159 1.34 24.99 4.58
C ASP A 159 2.16 23.76 4.99
N PRO A 160 3.42 23.96 5.41
CA PRO A 160 4.30 22.88 5.84
C PRO A 160 3.77 22.07 7.04
N ARG A 161 2.89 22.67 7.86
CA ARG A 161 2.28 21.98 9.00
C ARG A 161 1.31 20.88 8.60
N THR A 162 0.92 20.83 7.33
CA THR A 162 0.06 19.80 6.75
C THR A 162 0.84 18.66 6.10
N SER A 163 2.15 18.58 6.34
CA SER A 163 2.99 17.49 5.83
C SER A 163 2.68 16.16 6.51
N ILE A 164 2.94 15.05 5.82
CA ILE A 164 2.82 13.71 6.40
C ILE A 164 3.77 13.59 7.61
N ARG A 165 4.98 14.14 7.52
CA ARG A 165 5.96 14.13 8.61
C ARG A 165 5.38 14.79 9.87
N THR A 166 4.85 16.00 9.74
CA THR A 166 4.22 16.72 10.85
C THR A 166 3.03 15.95 11.42
N THR A 167 2.20 15.38 10.56
CA THR A 167 1.06 14.55 10.98
C THR A 167 1.52 13.34 11.82
N LEU A 168 2.56 12.63 11.37
CA LEU A 168 3.14 11.50 12.11
C LEU A 168 3.72 11.93 13.45
N PHE A 169 4.39 13.09 13.50
CA PHE A 169 4.90 13.67 14.74
C PHE A 169 3.78 13.91 15.75
N TYR A 170 2.67 14.55 15.33
CA TYR A 170 1.55 14.80 16.22
C TYR A 170 0.83 13.51 16.67
N ILE A 171 0.70 12.52 15.79
CA ILE A 171 0.15 11.20 16.17
C ILE A 171 1.02 10.54 17.24
N ALA A 172 2.34 10.55 17.05
CA ALA A 172 3.29 10.02 18.03
C ALA A 172 3.24 10.78 19.36
N ALA A 173 3.22 12.10 19.30
CA ALA A 173 3.13 12.96 20.47
C ALA A 173 1.84 12.75 21.26
N HIS A 174 0.70 12.65 20.57
CA HIS A 174 -0.58 12.36 21.19
C HIS A 174 -0.60 10.98 21.85
N ARG A 175 -0.05 9.97 21.21
CA ARG A 175 0.01 8.60 21.74
C ARG A 175 0.90 8.48 22.98
N THR A 176 1.99 9.24 23.03
CA THR A 176 2.89 9.25 24.18
C THR A 176 2.41 10.13 25.32
N GLY A 177 1.39 10.95 25.12
CA GLY A 177 0.88 11.91 26.10
C GLY A 177 1.87 13.02 26.47
N LYS A 178 2.89 13.25 25.64
CA LYS A 178 4.02 14.13 25.92
C LYS A 178 4.09 15.39 25.05
N LEU A 179 2.96 15.78 24.46
CA LEU A 179 2.90 17.07 23.79
C LEU A 179 2.93 18.17 24.83
N HIS A 180 4.04 18.86 24.93
CA HIS A 180 4.17 20.01 25.84
C HIS A 180 3.43 21.22 25.27
N SER A 181 2.57 21.86 26.07
CA SER A 181 1.87 23.10 25.71
C SER A 181 2.81 24.23 25.32
N ASP A 182 3.98 24.28 25.98
CA ASP A 182 4.96 25.37 25.83
C ASP A 182 5.94 25.15 24.67
N THR A 183 6.05 23.93 24.16
CA THR A 183 6.93 23.57 23.03
C THR A 183 6.22 22.58 22.12
N PRO A 184 5.24 23.04 21.33
CA PRO A 184 4.35 22.16 20.55
C PRO A 184 5.07 21.33 19.47
N ASN A 185 6.29 21.75 19.08
CA ASN A 185 7.07 21.07 18.05
C ASN A 185 8.16 20.15 18.62
N ARG A 186 8.09 19.85 19.91
CA ARG A 186 9.11 19.05 20.61
C ARG A 186 8.49 17.84 21.26
N LEU A 187 9.09 16.69 21.02
CA LEU A 187 8.68 15.41 21.60
C LEU A 187 9.88 14.72 22.24
N PHE A 188 9.71 14.23 23.45
CA PHE A 188 10.69 13.37 24.09
C PHE A 188 10.28 11.90 23.97
N LEU A 189 11.12 11.11 23.35
CA LEU A 189 11.02 9.67 23.37
C LEU A 189 11.87 9.13 24.52
N HIS A 190 11.25 8.34 25.40
CA HIS A 190 11.96 7.79 26.55
C HIS A 190 13.09 6.84 26.12
N LYS A 191 12.86 6.04 25.08
CA LYS A 191 13.82 5.08 24.55
C LYS A 191 13.69 4.92 23.05
N CYS A 192 14.81 4.84 22.34
CA CYS A 192 14.81 4.51 20.92
C CYS A 192 14.51 3.02 20.73
N PRO A 193 13.54 2.64 19.90
CA PRO A 193 13.24 1.23 19.65
C PRO A 193 14.35 0.49 18.90
N THR A 194 15.28 1.23 18.28
CA THR A 194 16.33 0.63 17.43
C THR A 194 17.68 0.54 18.12
N CYS A 195 18.10 1.62 18.80
CA CYS A 195 19.44 1.68 19.41
C CYS A 195 19.41 1.79 20.94
N GLU A 196 18.20 1.74 21.51
CA GLU A 196 17.96 1.82 22.97
C GLU A 196 18.45 3.10 23.66
N ALA A 197 18.93 4.08 22.92
CA ALA A 197 19.29 5.38 23.48
C ALA A 197 18.11 5.99 24.24
N GLU A 198 18.38 6.50 25.42
CA GLU A 198 17.37 7.08 26.29
C GLU A 198 17.23 8.59 26.06
N MET A 199 16.03 9.10 26.35
CA MET A 199 15.73 10.54 26.34
C MET A 199 16.03 11.22 25.00
N ILE A 200 15.58 10.63 23.90
CA ILE A 200 15.73 11.22 22.57
C ILE A 200 14.77 12.39 22.40
N GLU A 201 15.31 13.51 22.03
CA GLU A 201 14.55 14.69 21.66
C GLU A 201 14.28 14.68 20.15
N VAL A 202 13.02 14.77 19.77
CA VAL A 202 12.57 14.85 18.38
C VAL A 202 11.88 16.18 18.18
N TRP A 203 12.29 16.88 17.13
CA TRP A 203 11.72 18.17 16.74
C TRP A 203 11.01 18.05 15.41
N ASP A 204 9.82 18.62 15.32
CA ASP A 204 9.15 18.91 14.05
C ASP A 204 9.38 20.39 13.70
N ILE A 205 10.55 20.67 13.16
CA ILE A 205 10.91 22.01 12.72
C ILE A 205 10.67 22.06 11.20
N PRO A 206 9.75 22.91 10.73
CA PRO A 206 9.45 23.02 9.31
C PRO A 206 10.63 23.41 8.44
N GLU A 207 11.63 24.09 8.98
CA GLU A 207 12.78 24.60 8.22
C GLU A 207 14.04 24.67 9.07
N VAL A 208 14.83 23.63 9.05
CA VAL A 208 16.28 23.80 9.04
C VAL A 208 16.72 23.33 7.66
N GLN A 209 16.66 24.22 6.71
CA GLN A 209 17.39 24.11 5.45
C GLN A 209 18.83 24.52 5.65
#